data_40864611c304fa59e3ab4492672a05fc
#
_entry.id   40864611c304fa59e3ab4492672a05fc
#
_cell.length_a   1.000
_cell.length_b   1.000
_cell.length_c   1.000
_cell.angle_alpha   90.00
_cell.angle_beta   90.00
_cell.angle_gamma   90.00
#
_symmetry.space_group_name_H-M   'P 1'
#
loop_
_entity.id
_entity.type
_entity.pdbx_description
1 polymer ?
#
loop_
_entity_poly.entity_id
_entity_poly.type
_entity_poly.pdbx_seq_one_letter_code
_entity_poly.pdbx_strand_id
1 'polypeptide(L)'
;HKDNTGAEIQDSLIKAVQRHPNIEVIENQFAVEILTQHHLGVTVTRQTPDIKCYGAYILDPKTGKVDTYLAKVTLMATGGVGAVYKTTTNPLVATGDGIAMVYRAKGTVKDMEFVQFHPTALYHPGDRPSFLITEAMRGYGGVLRTMDGKEFMQKYDSRLSLAPRDIVARAIDNEMKNRGDCLLYTSPSPR
;
A
#
# COMPACT_ATOMS: atom_id res chain seq x y z
N HIS A 1 15.57 -17.79 -1.51
CA HIS A 1 15.10 -16.52 -2.12
C HIS A 1 15.27 -15.32 -1.18
N LYS A 2 15.46 -15.53 0.14
CA LYS A 2 15.73 -14.48 1.15
C LYS A 2 14.80 -13.27 0.95
N ASP A 3 15.36 -12.08 0.71
CA ASP A 3 14.64 -10.82 0.57
C ASP A 3 13.83 -10.69 -0.74
N ASN A 4 14.11 -11.53 -1.72
CA ASN A 4 13.41 -11.56 -3.01
C ASN A 4 12.15 -12.45 -3.02
N THR A 5 11.72 -12.97 -1.87
CA THR A 5 10.57 -13.89 -1.80
C THR A 5 9.30 -13.28 -2.40
N GLY A 6 9.03 -12.00 -2.11
CA GLY A 6 7.86 -11.30 -2.66
C GLY A 6 7.88 -11.20 -4.19
N ALA A 7 9.02 -10.84 -4.76
CA ALA A 7 9.20 -10.75 -6.21
C ALA A 7 9.03 -12.12 -6.88
N GLU A 8 9.59 -13.18 -6.30
CA GLU A 8 9.47 -14.56 -6.81
C GLU A 8 8.03 -15.08 -6.80
N ILE A 9 7.29 -14.80 -5.71
CA ILE A 9 5.86 -15.15 -5.61
C ILE A 9 5.07 -14.42 -6.70
N GLN A 10 5.30 -13.11 -6.84
CA GLN A 10 4.61 -12.30 -7.84
C GLN A 10 4.89 -12.80 -9.26
N ASP A 11 6.14 -13.05 -9.60
CA ASP A 11 6.56 -13.53 -10.92
C ASP A 11 5.94 -14.91 -11.24
N SER A 12 5.94 -15.81 -10.27
CA SER A 12 5.33 -17.14 -10.40
C SER A 12 3.82 -17.05 -10.63
N LEU A 13 3.12 -16.17 -9.89
CA LEU A 13 1.68 -15.96 -10.06
C LEU A 13 1.35 -15.32 -11.41
N ILE A 14 2.11 -14.31 -11.85
CA ILE A 14 1.92 -13.68 -13.17
C ILE A 14 2.06 -14.73 -14.27
N LYS A 15 3.11 -15.56 -14.24
CA LYS A 15 3.31 -16.63 -15.21
C LYS A 15 2.16 -17.64 -15.20
N ALA A 16 1.62 -17.98 -14.03
CA ALA A 16 0.48 -18.90 -13.91
C ALA A 16 -0.78 -18.28 -14.52
N VAL A 17 -1.08 -17.02 -14.23
CA VAL A 17 -2.22 -16.28 -14.77
C VAL A 17 -2.14 -16.20 -16.29
N GLN A 18 -0.98 -15.80 -16.85
CA GLN A 18 -0.78 -15.66 -18.30
C GLN A 18 -0.94 -16.97 -19.07
N ARG A 19 -0.70 -18.12 -18.41
CA ARG A 19 -0.85 -19.45 -19.03
C ARG A 19 -2.25 -20.02 -18.91
N HIS A 20 -3.09 -19.45 -18.07
CA HIS A 20 -4.40 -20.01 -17.78
C HIS A 20 -5.42 -19.63 -18.85
N PRO A 21 -6.07 -20.61 -19.53
CA PRO A 21 -6.89 -20.34 -20.72
C PRO A 21 -8.18 -19.55 -20.42
N ASN A 22 -8.63 -19.54 -19.18
CA ASN A 22 -9.87 -18.86 -18.79
C ASN A 22 -9.60 -17.53 -18.08
N ILE A 23 -8.36 -17.01 -18.13
CA ILE A 23 -8.02 -15.71 -17.53
C ILE A 23 -7.57 -14.79 -18.64
N GLU A 24 -8.28 -13.70 -18.78
CA GLU A 24 -7.88 -12.57 -19.63
C GLU A 24 -7.28 -11.48 -18.74
N VAL A 25 -6.08 -11.03 -19.08
CA VAL A 25 -5.41 -9.92 -18.41
C VAL A 25 -5.48 -8.69 -19.29
N ILE A 26 -6.18 -7.67 -18.81
CA ILE A 26 -6.35 -6.40 -19.51
C ILE A 26 -5.54 -5.34 -18.77
N GLU A 27 -4.46 -4.90 -19.39
CA GLU A 27 -3.53 -3.94 -18.82
C GLU A 27 -3.82 -2.51 -19.28
N ASN A 28 -3.26 -1.53 -18.56
CA ASN A 28 -3.37 -0.10 -18.87
C ASN A 28 -4.80 0.42 -18.97
N GLN A 29 -5.67 -0.14 -18.14
CA GLN A 29 -7.06 0.29 -18.01
C GLN A 29 -7.29 0.89 -16.62
N PHE A 30 -8.24 1.81 -16.52
CA PHE A 30 -8.57 2.48 -15.26
C PHE A 30 -10.02 2.19 -14.86
N ALA A 31 -10.22 1.59 -13.69
CA ALA A 31 -11.55 1.39 -13.14
C ALA A 31 -12.10 2.72 -12.62
N VAL A 32 -13.20 3.16 -13.20
CA VAL A 32 -13.82 4.47 -12.90
C VAL A 32 -14.83 4.35 -11.78
N GLU A 33 -15.73 3.36 -11.86
CA GLU A 33 -16.84 3.21 -10.93
C GLU A 33 -17.35 1.77 -10.89
N ILE A 34 -17.88 1.35 -9.73
CA ILE A 34 -18.59 0.08 -9.56
C ILE A 34 -20.04 0.26 -10.02
N LEU A 35 -20.53 -0.64 -10.86
CA LEU A 35 -21.90 -0.65 -11.35
C LEU A 35 -22.86 -1.24 -10.33
N THR A 36 -23.85 -0.46 -9.91
CA THR A 36 -24.92 -0.86 -9.00
C THR A 36 -26.28 -0.49 -9.58
N GLN A 37 -27.37 -0.80 -8.87
CA GLN A 37 -28.73 -0.38 -9.23
C GLN A 37 -28.86 1.13 -9.43
N HIS A 38 -27.98 1.92 -8.83
CA HIS A 38 -27.96 3.39 -9.02
C HIS A 38 -27.82 3.77 -10.50
N HIS A 39 -27.00 3.06 -11.23
CA HIS A 39 -26.79 3.28 -12.67
C HIS A 39 -27.96 2.84 -13.55
N LEU A 40 -28.95 2.15 -12.94
CA LEU A 40 -30.22 1.80 -13.58
C LEU A 40 -31.36 2.74 -13.17
N GLY A 41 -31.05 3.89 -12.55
CA GLY A 41 -32.04 4.87 -12.12
C GLY A 41 -32.68 4.62 -10.75
N VAL A 42 -32.17 3.63 -10.00
CA VAL A 42 -32.67 3.35 -8.65
C VAL A 42 -31.85 4.16 -7.62
N THR A 43 -32.53 4.83 -6.70
CA THR A 43 -31.86 5.50 -5.60
C THR A 43 -31.27 4.49 -4.63
N VAL A 44 -29.93 4.45 -4.52
CA VAL A 44 -29.22 3.55 -3.62
C VAL A 44 -28.66 4.36 -2.45
N THR A 45 -29.01 3.95 -1.24
CA THR A 45 -28.53 4.52 0.02
C THR A 45 -27.85 3.43 0.83
N ARG A 46 -27.22 3.79 1.97
CA ARG A 46 -26.65 2.79 2.89
C ARG A 46 -27.69 1.88 3.53
N GLN A 47 -28.94 2.29 3.55
CA GLN A 47 -30.09 1.53 4.08
C GLN A 47 -30.78 0.69 3.00
N THR A 48 -30.40 0.84 1.74
CA THR A 48 -30.96 0.04 0.65
C THR A 48 -30.60 -1.43 0.87
N PRO A 49 -31.60 -2.32 1.03
CA PRO A 49 -31.32 -3.75 1.12
C PRO A 49 -30.84 -4.28 -0.23
N ASP A 50 -30.07 -5.34 -0.20
CA ASP A 50 -29.67 -6.09 -1.39
C ASP A 50 -29.02 -5.24 -2.50
N ILE A 51 -28.06 -4.37 -2.12
CA ILE A 51 -27.24 -3.67 -3.10
C ILE A 51 -26.48 -4.70 -3.92
N LYS A 52 -26.67 -4.65 -5.24
CA LYS A 52 -26.05 -5.56 -6.20
C LYS A 52 -24.93 -4.86 -6.97
N CYS A 53 -23.81 -5.55 -7.12
CA CYS A 53 -22.76 -5.18 -8.04
C CYS A 53 -22.96 -5.92 -9.36
N TYR A 54 -22.96 -5.19 -10.47
CA TYR A 54 -23.10 -5.75 -11.81
C TYR A 54 -21.79 -5.78 -12.58
N GLY A 55 -20.74 -5.15 -12.07
CA GLY A 55 -19.45 -5.01 -12.72
C GLY A 55 -18.84 -3.64 -12.49
N ALA A 56 -18.15 -3.10 -13.48
CA ALA A 56 -17.52 -1.79 -13.39
C ALA A 56 -17.48 -1.05 -14.73
N TYR A 57 -17.38 0.28 -14.68
CA TYR A 57 -16.94 1.11 -15.79
C TYR A 57 -15.43 1.15 -15.84
N ILE A 58 -14.87 0.89 -17.01
CA ILE A 58 -13.44 0.85 -17.25
C ILE A 58 -13.08 1.85 -18.34
N LEU A 59 -12.21 2.78 -18.02
CA LEU A 59 -11.66 3.76 -18.96
C LEU A 59 -10.42 3.19 -19.63
N ASP A 60 -10.36 3.26 -20.94
CA ASP A 60 -9.13 3.17 -21.70
C ASP A 60 -8.49 4.57 -21.81
N PRO A 61 -7.37 4.83 -21.10
CA PRO A 61 -6.73 6.14 -21.12
C PRO A 61 -6.17 6.53 -22.49
N LYS A 62 -5.92 5.58 -23.39
CA LYS A 62 -5.36 5.84 -24.73
C LYS A 62 -6.42 6.40 -25.66
N THR A 63 -7.62 5.85 -25.60
CA THR A 63 -8.74 6.24 -26.49
C THR A 63 -9.71 7.22 -25.83
N GLY A 64 -9.68 7.35 -24.50
CA GLY A 64 -10.65 8.11 -23.72
C GLY A 64 -12.02 7.43 -23.64
N LYS A 65 -12.17 6.21 -24.14
CA LYS A 65 -13.43 5.47 -24.15
C LYS A 65 -13.67 4.81 -22.79
N VAL A 66 -14.91 4.87 -22.32
CA VAL A 66 -15.35 4.15 -21.13
C VAL A 66 -16.21 2.97 -21.57
N ASP A 67 -15.81 1.77 -21.21
CA ASP A 67 -16.52 0.53 -21.51
C ASP A 67 -17.16 -0.06 -20.23
N THR A 68 -18.24 -0.80 -20.43
CA THR A 68 -18.97 -1.49 -19.36
C THR A 68 -18.54 -2.95 -19.30
N TYR A 69 -17.92 -3.32 -18.19
CA TYR A 69 -17.55 -4.72 -17.92
C TYR A 69 -18.56 -5.31 -16.93
N LEU A 70 -19.35 -6.28 -17.39
CA LEU A 70 -20.33 -6.97 -16.58
C LEU A 70 -19.76 -8.27 -16.01
N ALA A 71 -20.04 -8.54 -14.74
CA ALA A 71 -19.57 -9.74 -14.05
C ALA A 71 -20.60 -10.23 -13.02
N LYS A 72 -20.65 -11.55 -12.83
CA LYS A 72 -21.46 -12.15 -11.76
C LYS A 72 -20.85 -11.88 -10.37
N VAL A 73 -19.54 -11.75 -10.30
CA VAL A 73 -18.77 -11.43 -9.09
C VAL A 73 -17.69 -10.42 -9.47
N THR A 74 -17.53 -9.38 -8.68
CA THR A 74 -16.47 -8.39 -8.83
C THR A 74 -15.58 -8.43 -7.58
N LEU A 75 -14.32 -8.81 -7.75
CA LEU A 75 -13.33 -8.78 -6.67
C LEU A 75 -12.56 -7.47 -6.72
N MET A 76 -12.60 -6.72 -5.63
CA MET A 76 -11.81 -5.50 -5.47
C MET A 76 -10.47 -5.82 -4.83
N ALA A 77 -9.40 -5.74 -5.61
CA ALA A 77 -8.02 -5.99 -5.17
C ALA A 77 -7.09 -4.83 -5.60
N THR A 78 -7.54 -3.60 -5.38
CA THR A 78 -6.97 -2.37 -5.92
C THR A 78 -5.81 -1.78 -5.10
N GLY A 79 -5.32 -2.52 -4.11
CA GLY A 79 -4.26 -2.05 -3.22
C GLY A 79 -4.71 -0.99 -2.23
N GLY A 80 -3.73 -0.34 -1.62
CA GLY A 80 -3.93 0.59 -0.54
C GLY A 80 -3.99 2.06 -0.95
N VAL A 81 -3.74 2.93 0.03
CA VAL A 81 -3.91 4.38 -0.04
C VAL A 81 -2.62 5.15 0.30
N GLY A 82 -1.47 4.47 0.27
CA GLY A 82 -0.19 5.03 0.72
C GLY A 82 0.25 6.31 -0.01
N ALA A 83 -0.23 6.53 -1.25
CA ALA A 83 0.12 7.71 -2.04
C ALA A 83 -0.53 9.02 -1.54
N VAL A 84 -1.47 8.97 -0.57
CA VAL A 84 -2.00 10.19 0.10
C VAL A 84 -0.99 10.82 1.04
N TYR A 85 0.01 10.06 1.48
CA TYR A 85 1.08 10.57 2.33
C TYR A 85 2.18 11.23 1.50
N LYS A 86 2.74 12.31 2.03
CA LYS A 86 3.82 13.04 1.36
C LYS A 86 5.04 12.14 1.13
N THR A 87 5.40 11.35 2.13
CA THR A 87 6.48 10.36 2.06
C THR A 87 5.87 8.96 2.09
N THR A 88 6.13 8.15 1.10
CA THR A 88 5.59 6.80 0.98
C THR A 88 6.58 5.88 0.26
N THR A 89 6.60 4.63 0.65
CA THR A 89 7.32 3.55 -0.05
C THR A 89 6.40 2.76 -0.99
N ASN A 90 5.11 3.10 -1.04
CA ASN A 90 4.14 2.49 -1.94
C ASN A 90 4.27 3.03 -3.37
N PRO A 91 3.90 2.24 -4.38
CA PRO A 91 3.77 2.74 -5.74
C PRO A 91 2.82 3.94 -5.83
N LEU A 92 3.05 4.86 -6.76
CA LEU A 92 2.23 6.06 -6.92
C LEU A 92 0.77 5.78 -7.27
N VAL A 93 0.48 4.59 -7.79
CA VAL A 93 -0.90 4.11 -8.08
C VAL A 93 -1.68 3.70 -6.81
N ALA A 94 -1.04 3.68 -5.64
CA ALA A 94 -1.71 3.36 -4.38
C ALA A 94 -2.51 4.57 -3.86
N THR A 95 -3.47 5.04 -4.62
CA THR A 95 -4.26 6.27 -4.41
C THR A 95 -5.57 6.05 -3.65
N GLY A 96 -5.95 4.79 -3.41
CA GLY A 96 -7.17 4.45 -2.67
C GLY A 96 -8.44 4.50 -3.53
N ASP A 97 -8.32 4.50 -4.85
CA ASP A 97 -9.46 4.62 -5.76
C ASP A 97 -10.50 3.53 -5.55
N GLY A 98 -10.08 2.28 -5.32
CA GLY A 98 -10.98 1.17 -5.02
C GLY A 98 -11.77 1.39 -3.72
N ILE A 99 -11.13 1.92 -2.69
CA ILE A 99 -11.81 2.28 -1.44
C ILE A 99 -12.89 3.34 -1.71
N ALA A 100 -12.54 4.36 -2.48
CA ALA A 100 -13.45 5.42 -2.88
C ALA A 100 -14.64 4.89 -3.71
N MET A 101 -14.38 3.99 -4.66
CA MET A 101 -15.43 3.35 -5.46
C MET A 101 -16.40 2.53 -4.59
N VAL A 102 -15.89 1.72 -3.66
CA VAL A 102 -16.73 0.94 -2.72
C VAL A 102 -17.56 1.87 -1.85
N TYR A 103 -16.96 2.96 -1.34
CA TYR A 103 -17.68 3.95 -0.54
C TYR A 103 -18.83 4.62 -1.34
N ARG A 104 -18.57 5.02 -2.58
CA ARG A 104 -19.61 5.62 -3.47
C ARG A 104 -20.71 4.61 -3.79
N ALA A 105 -20.35 3.35 -4.01
CA ALA A 105 -21.30 2.24 -4.20
C ALA A 105 -22.11 1.89 -2.94
N LYS A 106 -21.91 2.60 -1.81
CA LYS A 106 -22.53 2.37 -0.50
C LYS A 106 -22.12 1.04 0.16
N GLY A 107 -21.03 0.44 -0.32
CA GLY A 107 -20.40 -0.70 0.34
C GLY A 107 -19.79 -0.32 1.69
N THR A 108 -19.54 -1.33 2.51
CA THR A 108 -18.92 -1.14 3.83
C THR A 108 -17.42 -0.94 3.69
N VAL A 109 -16.92 0.15 4.28
CA VAL A 109 -15.49 0.43 4.44
C VAL A 109 -15.20 0.47 5.93
N LYS A 110 -14.20 -0.30 6.38
CA LYS A 110 -13.84 -0.44 7.81
C LYS A 110 -12.35 -0.24 8.01
N ASP A 111 -11.99 0.04 9.25
CA ASP A 111 -10.62 0.02 9.78
C ASP A 111 -9.65 0.96 9.03
N MET A 112 -10.18 2.08 8.51
CA MET A 112 -9.41 3.05 7.72
C MET A 112 -8.35 3.79 8.54
N GLU A 113 -8.46 3.78 9.86
CA GLU A 113 -7.48 4.32 10.80
C GLU A 113 -6.21 3.46 10.92
N PHE A 114 -6.27 2.19 10.53
CA PHE A 114 -5.14 1.28 10.62
C PHE A 114 -4.25 1.38 9.39
N VAL A 115 -3.20 2.18 9.49
CA VAL A 115 -2.18 2.32 8.47
C VAL A 115 -0.85 1.84 9.02
N GLN A 116 -0.20 0.89 8.34
CA GLN A 116 1.14 0.46 8.70
C GLN A 116 2.18 1.36 8.05
N PHE A 117 2.96 2.05 8.86
CA PHE A 117 4.12 2.79 8.41
C PHE A 117 5.36 1.88 8.44
N HIS A 118 6.09 1.82 7.33
CA HIS A 118 7.38 1.15 7.32
C HIS A 118 8.39 2.02 8.09
N PRO A 119 9.14 1.45 9.05
CA PRO A 119 9.98 2.27 9.94
C PRO A 119 11.18 2.89 9.25
N THR A 120 11.65 2.33 8.13
CA THR A 120 12.90 2.77 7.50
C THR A 120 12.73 2.96 5.99
N ALA A 121 12.92 4.19 5.53
CA ALA A 121 13.02 4.55 4.13
C ALA A 121 14.28 5.41 3.91
N LEU A 122 14.85 5.32 2.72
CA LEU A 122 15.99 6.18 2.34
C LEU A 122 15.49 7.61 2.18
N TYR A 123 16.14 8.52 2.88
CA TYR A 123 15.89 9.94 2.68
C TYR A 123 16.65 10.43 1.45
N HIS A 124 15.92 10.71 0.40
CA HIS A 124 16.42 11.39 -0.79
C HIS A 124 15.36 12.38 -1.25
N PRO A 125 15.59 13.70 -1.03
CA PRO A 125 14.63 14.72 -1.38
C PRO A 125 14.27 14.68 -2.86
N GLY A 126 12.96 14.64 -3.15
CA GLY A 126 12.43 14.59 -4.52
C GLY A 126 12.06 13.20 -5.00
N ASP A 127 12.58 12.13 -4.41
CA ASP A 127 12.21 10.76 -4.77
C ASP A 127 10.81 10.41 -4.26
N ARG A 128 9.97 9.93 -5.18
CA ARG A 128 8.64 9.41 -4.85
C ARG A 128 8.28 8.27 -5.80
N PRO A 129 8.07 7.05 -5.31
CA PRO A 129 8.13 6.62 -3.90
C PRO A 129 9.54 6.63 -3.33
N SER A 130 9.64 6.77 -2.01
CA SER A 130 10.91 6.65 -1.31
C SER A 130 11.42 5.22 -1.35
N PHE A 131 12.73 5.03 -1.48
CA PHE A 131 13.32 3.71 -1.47
C PHE A 131 13.17 3.04 -0.09
N LEU A 132 12.57 1.87 -0.05
CA LEU A 132 12.37 1.10 1.16
C LEU A 132 13.68 0.45 1.60
N ILE A 133 14.11 0.73 2.83
CA ILE A 133 15.22 0.01 3.46
C ILE A 133 14.63 -1.24 4.13
N THR A 134 14.96 -2.40 3.60
CA THR A 134 14.39 -3.67 4.05
C THR A 134 14.66 -3.97 5.52
N GLU A 135 13.71 -4.63 6.17
CA GLU A 135 13.85 -5.11 7.54
C GLU A 135 15.03 -6.09 7.71
N ALA A 136 15.41 -6.80 6.67
CA ALA A 136 16.57 -7.69 6.66
C ALA A 136 17.87 -6.95 7.05
N MET A 137 17.98 -5.65 6.72
CA MET A 137 19.12 -4.84 7.15
C MET A 137 19.30 -4.86 8.67
N ARG A 138 18.20 -4.71 9.43
CA ARG A 138 18.20 -4.81 10.88
C ARG A 138 18.44 -6.24 11.35
N GLY A 139 17.90 -7.23 10.64
CA GLY A 139 18.16 -8.66 10.88
C GLY A 139 19.61 -9.05 10.69
N TYR A 140 20.35 -8.36 9.83
CA TYR A 140 21.80 -8.54 9.62
C TYR A 140 22.68 -7.70 10.55
N GLY A 141 22.10 -7.09 11.57
CA GLY A 141 22.83 -6.33 12.58
C GLY A 141 22.85 -4.81 12.36
N GLY A 142 22.04 -4.30 11.44
CA GLY A 142 21.87 -2.85 11.28
C GLY A 142 21.21 -2.24 12.53
N VAL A 143 21.83 -1.20 13.08
CA VAL A 143 21.40 -0.54 14.30
C VAL A 143 20.91 0.86 14.00
N LEU A 144 19.74 1.22 14.56
CA LEU A 144 19.18 2.56 14.47
C LEU A 144 19.93 3.52 15.40
N ARG A 145 20.41 4.63 14.83
CA ARG A 145 21.16 5.64 15.54
C ARG A 145 20.62 7.04 15.25
N THR A 146 20.75 7.90 16.21
CA THR A 146 20.53 9.34 16.04
C THR A 146 21.65 9.95 15.19
N MET A 147 21.47 11.21 14.73
CA MET A 147 22.49 11.88 13.89
C MET A 147 23.85 12.04 14.59
N ASP A 148 23.87 12.09 15.92
CA ASP A 148 25.09 12.09 16.75
C ASP A 148 25.63 10.67 17.04
N GLY A 149 25.13 9.64 16.35
CA GLY A 149 25.63 8.28 16.40
C GLY A 149 25.15 7.43 17.59
N LYS A 150 24.29 7.95 18.46
CA LYS A 150 23.81 7.26 19.66
C LYS A 150 22.67 6.29 19.32
N GLU A 151 22.72 5.10 19.91
CA GLU A 151 21.61 4.15 19.89
C GLU A 151 20.49 4.64 20.81
N PHE A 152 19.24 4.42 20.42
CA PHE A 152 18.08 4.91 21.19
C PHE A 152 17.03 3.85 21.47
N MET A 153 17.00 2.75 20.73
CA MET A 153 15.92 1.74 20.82
C MET A 153 15.81 1.10 22.21
N GLN A 154 16.89 1.06 23.01
CA GLN A 154 16.86 0.55 24.39
C GLN A 154 15.90 1.30 25.30
N LYS A 155 15.51 2.53 24.95
CA LYS A 155 14.50 3.30 25.71
C LYS A 155 13.08 2.83 25.44
N TYR A 156 12.85 2.09 24.36
CA TYR A 156 11.52 1.76 23.83
C TYR A 156 11.19 0.27 23.91
N ASP A 157 12.17 -0.60 23.63
CA ASP A 157 11.93 -2.04 23.62
C ASP A 157 13.22 -2.83 23.85
N SER A 158 13.12 -3.91 24.62
CA SER A 158 14.27 -4.80 24.95
C SER A 158 14.83 -5.54 23.73
N ARG A 159 14.05 -5.70 22.67
CA ARG A 159 14.47 -6.31 21.39
C ARG A 159 15.25 -5.32 20.51
N LEU A 160 15.43 -4.09 20.96
CA LEU A 160 16.18 -3.05 20.29
C LEU A 160 15.69 -2.82 18.85
N SER A 161 16.60 -2.72 17.88
CA SER A 161 16.25 -2.51 16.47
C SER A 161 15.46 -3.66 15.81
N LEU A 162 15.31 -4.80 16.49
CA LEU A 162 14.51 -5.95 16.07
C LEU A 162 13.10 -5.96 16.69
N ALA A 163 12.71 -4.90 17.39
CA ALA A 163 11.35 -4.75 17.87
C ALA A 163 10.32 -4.74 16.71
N PRO A 164 9.02 -5.03 16.97
CA PRO A 164 7.96 -4.93 15.98
C PRO A 164 7.93 -3.59 15.27
N ARG A 165 7.51 -3.58 14.00
CA ARG A 165 7.55 -2.41 13.11
C ARG A 165 6.84 -1.19 13.68
N ASP A 166 5.72 -1.38 14.35
CA ASP A 166 4.95 -0.30 14.96
C ASP A 166 5.70 0.36 16.13
N ILE A 167 6.40 -0.44 16.95
CA ILE A 167 7.25 0.07 18.03
C ILE A 167 8.42 0.85 17.45
N VAL A 168 9.09 0.29 16.47
CA VAL A 168 10.24 0.94 15.81
C VAL A 168 9.81 2.24 15.14
N ALA A 169 8.70 2.25 14.41
CA ALA A 169 8.21 3.44 13.73
C ALA A 169 7.86 4.57 14.72
N ARG A 170 7.18 4.23 15.84
CA ARG A 170 6.87 5.22 16.90
C ARG A 170 8.12 5.72 17.61
N ALA A 171 9.10 4.84 17.85
CA ALA A 171 10.37 5.23 18.47
C ALA A 171 11.13 6.23 17.59
N ILE A 172 11.22 5.96 16.30
CA ILE A 172 11.83 6.84 15.29
C ILE A 172 11.12 8.20 15.26
N ASP A 173 9.80 8.21 15.13
CA ASP A 173 9.01 9.44 15.10
C ASP A 173 9.21 10.27 16.37
N ASN A 174 9.23 9.63 17.53
CA ASN A 174 9.44 10.30 18.81
C ASN A 174 10.85 10.90 18.93
N GLU A 175 11.91 10.15 18.56
CA GLU A 175 13.28 10.67 18.59
C GLU A 175 13.45 11.85 17.61
N MET A 176 12.90 11.77 16.40
CA MET A 176 12.93 12.86 15.44
C MET A 176 12.24 14.12 15.96
N LYS A 177 11.03 13.97 16.53
CA LYS A 177 10.27 15.10 17.10
C LYS A 177 10.98 15.76 18.28
N ASN A 178 11.52 14.95 19.20
CA ASN A 178 12.20 15.47 20.40
C ASN A 178 13.50 16.20 20.08
N ARG A 179 14.16 15.83 18.99
CA ARG A 179 15.44 16.43 18.58
C ARG A 179 15.28 17.53 17.54
N GLY A 180 14.11 17.66 16.92
CA GLY A 180 13.90 18.53 15.78
C GLY A 180 14.63 18.07 14.50
N ASP A 181 15.10 16.81 14.48
CA ASP A 181 15.79 16.19 13.35
C ASP A 181 14.80 15.56 12.38
N CYS A 182 15.09 15.65 11.08
CA CYS A 182 14.30 14.96 10.05
C CYS A 182 14.87 13.60 9.66
N LEU A 183 16.00 13.17 10.24
CA LEU A 183 16.75 12.02 9.80
C LEU A 183 17.27 11.21 10.97
N LEU A 184 17.31 9.89 10.78
CA LEU A 184 18.05 8.96 11.60
C LEU A 184 19.07 8.20 10.75
N TYR A 185 20.14 7.80 11.37
CA TYR A 185 21.22 7.08 10.71
C TYR A 185 21.12 5.58 11.00
N THR A 186 21.22 4.74 9.96
CA THR A 186 21.48 3.32 10.14
C THR A 186 22.92 3.04 9.77
N SER A 187 23.71 2.57 10.72
CA SER A 187 25.04 2.06 10.41
C SER A 187 24.94 0.58 10.11
N PRO A 188 25.13 0.13 8.88
CA PRO A 188 25.57 -1.23 8.64
C PRO A 188 27.08 -1.24 8.79
N SER A 189 27.59 -1.98 9.74
CA SER A 189 28.88 -2.60 9.54
C SER A 189 28.60 -4.09 9.38
N PRO A 190 28.51 -4.62 8.18
CA PRO A 190 28.69 -6.04 8.01
C PRO A 190 30.17 -6.33 8.29
N ARG A 191 30.43 -6.98 9.40
CA ARG A 191 31.67 -7.75 9.55
C ARG A 191 31.51 -9.09 8.86
#